data_66c5933a25666c2afeca48f880a19d41
#
_entry.id   66c5933a25666c2afeca48f880a19d41
#
_cell.length_a   1.000
_cell.length_b   1.000
_cell.length_c   1.000
_cell.angle_alpha   90.00
_cell.angle_beta   90.00
_cell.angle_gamma   90.00
#
_symmetry.space_group_name_H-M   'P 1'
#
loop_
_entity.id
_entity.type
_entity.pdbx_description
1 polymer ?
#
loop_
_entity_poly.entity_id
_entity_poly.type
_entity_poly.pdbx_seq_one_letter_code
_entity_poly.pdbx_strand_id
1 'polypeptide(L)'
;LGKLVVDSGLITTEELRECSGLLQDSDGEATGRTLADILVNHEFVTRRQLNRLQSDFDTRKSTQRIQGYRIIRKLGAGAMATVFLAQQESLDRPVAIKVLPKKFSENEDFLERFYKEGRAAAKLNDANIVQAYDVGQSGEYHYFVMEYVDGTTVHDLIVEKKKLTEQEASPIIRQVAKALQHAHQRGFIHRDIKPKNIMIAKNGDVKLADLGLA
;
A
#
# COMPACT_ATOMS: atom_id res chain seq x y z
N LEU A 1 -17.97 -13.03 3.24
CA LEU A 1 -18.52 -11.69 3.02
C LEU A 1 -19.38 -11.25 4.21
N GLY A 2 -20.43 -12.01 4.61
CA GLY A 2 -21.34 -11.64 5.69
C GLY A 2 -20.65 -11.20 6.98
N LYS A 3 -19.70 -12.01 7.50
CA LYS A 3 -18.93 -11.67 8.70
C LYS A 3 -18.16 -10.34 8.54
N LEU A 4 -17.61 -10.07 7.38
CA LEU A 4 -16.85 -8.85 7.09
C LEU A 4 -17.68 -7.58 7.15
N VAL A 5 -18.91 -7.64 6.62
CA VAL A 5 -19.81 -6.47 6.59
C VAL A 5 -20.29 -6.13 8.01
N VAL A 6 -20.50 -7.16 8.86
CA VAL A 6 -20.85 -6.98 10.29
C VAL A 6 -19.66 -6.44 11.07
N ASP A 7 -18.48 -7.06 10.94
CA ASP A 7 -17.26 -6.64 11.64
C ASP A 7 -16.82 -5.21 11.26
N SER A 8 -17.21 -4.72 10.08
CA SER A 8 -16.97 -3.34 9.65
C SER A 8 -18.02 -2.34 10.12
N GLY A 9 -19.07 -2.79 10.81
CA GLY A 9 -20.17 -1.96 11.30
C GLY A 9 -21.07 -1.39 10.20
N LEU A 10 -21.06 -1.95 8.99
CA LEU A 10 -21.92 -1.51 7.89
C LEU A 10 -23.33 -2.08 7.97
N ILE A 11 -23.48 -3.26 8.58
CA ILE A 11 -24.75 -3.89 8.88
C ILE A 11 -24.70 -4.56 10.26
N THR A 12 -25.86 -4.81 10.85
CA THR A 12 -26.02 -5.56 12.08
C THR A 12 -26.06 -7.06 11.79
N THR A 13 -25.92 -7.87 12.85
CA THR A 13 -26.07 -9.34 12.76
C THR A 13 -27.51 -9.74 12.37
N GLU A 14 -28.50 -8.94 12.74
CA GLU A 14 -29.91 -9.17 12.41
C GLU A 14 -30.18 -8.93 10.93
N GLU A 15 -29.71 -7.81 10.39
CA GLU A 15 -29.78 -7.49 8.95
C GLU A 15 -29.06 -8.54 8.10
N LEU A 16 -27.92 -9.07 8.58
CA LEU A 16 -27.23 -10.17 7.88
C LEU A 16 -28.07 -11.45 7.86
N ARG A 17 -28.80 -11.78 8.94
CA ARG A 17 -29.69 -12.95 8.99
C ARG A 17 -30.84 -12.80 8.02
N GLU A 18 -31.44 -11.63 7.97
CA GLU A 18 -32.54 -11.32 7.05
C GLU A 18 -32.11 -11.50 5.59
N CYS A 19 -30.95 -10.93 5.21
CA CYS A 19 -30.38 -11.10 3.88
C CYS A 19 -30.01 -12.57 3.56
N SER A 20 -29.56 -13.32 4.58
CA SER A 20 -29.21 -14.75 4.41
C SER A 20 -30.45 -15.62 4.25
N GLY A 21 -31.59 -15.27 4.91
CA GLY A 21 -32.88 -15.92 4.71
C GLY A 21 -33.38 -15.77 3.28
N LEU A 22 -33.27 -14.58 2.71
CA LEU A 22 -33.65 -14.30 1.32
C LEU A 22 -32.83 -15.11 0.28
N LEU A 23 -31.63 -15.58 0.63
CA LEU A 23 -30.85 -16.50 -0.20
C LEU A 23 -31.41 -17.94 -0.20
N GLN A 24 -32.01 -18.38 0.93
CA GLN A 24 -32.53 -19.73 1.09
C GLN A 24 -33.93 -19.89 0.52
N ASP A 25 -34.75 -18.85 0.54
CA ASP A 25 -36.12 -18.85 0.02
C ASP A 25 -36.21 -18.85 -1.51
N SER A 26 -35.08 -18.68 -2.21
CA SER A 26 -35.01 -18.64 -3.68
C SER A 26 -34.66 -19.99 -4.34
N ASP A 27 -34.84 -21.12 -3.65
CA ASP A 27 -34.55 -22.48 -4.16
C ASP A 27 -35.46 -22.98 -5.30
N GLY A 28 -36.21 -22.09 -5.95
CA GLY A 28 -37.10 -22.43 -7.07
C GLY A 28 -36.60 -22.03 -8.47
N GLU A 29 -35.72 -21.06 -8.59
CA GLU A 29 -35.09 -20.68 -9.84
C GLU A 29 -33.62 -20.31 -9.62
N ALA A 30 -32.73 -20.90 -10.43
CA ALA A 30 -31.29 -20.64 -10.41
C ALA A 30 -30.97 -19.20 -10.84
N THR A 31 -31.42 -18.22 -10.10
CA THR A 31 -30.94 -16.85 -10.19
C THR A 31 -29.66 -16.80 -9.38
N GLY A 32 -28.50 -16.79 -10.04
CA GLY A 32 -27.16 -16.72 -9.42
C GLY A 32 -26.94 -15.44 -8.59
N ARG A 33 -27.90 -15.07 -7.74
CA ARG A 33 -27.83 -13.92 -6.82
C ARG A 33 -26.88 -14.25 -5.69
N THR A 34 -25.89 -13.41 -5.51
CA THR A 34 -24.92 -13.53 -4.41
C THR A 34 -25.42 -12.71 -3.20
N LEU A 35 -24.90 -13.05 -2.01
CA LEU A 35 -25.13 -12.23 -0.81
C LEU A 35 -24.75 -10.76 -1.05
N ALA A 36 -23.75 -10.51 -1.87
CA ALA A 36 -23.34 -9.16 -2.27
C ALA A 36 -24.44 -8.42 -3.04
N ASP A 37 -25.12 -9.11 -3.95
CA ASP A 37 -26.21 -8.54 -4.74
C ASP A 37 -27.44 -8.24 -3.87
N ILE A 38 -27.74 -9.10 -2.91
CA ILE A 38 -28.86 -8.88 -1.96
C ILE A 38 -28.57 -7.68 -1.09
N LEU A 39 -27.39 -7.58 -0.51
CA LEU A 39 -26.99 -6.47 0.35
C LEU A 39 -27.02 -5.11 -0.40
N VAL A 40 -26.68 -5.10 -1.68
CA VAL A 40 -26.73 -3.90 -2.51
C VAL A 40 -28.16 -3.56 -2.94
N ASN A 41 -28.97 -4.56 -3.35
CA ASN A 41 -30.33 -4.35 -3.83
C ASN A 41 -31.28 -3.89 -2.70
N HIS A 42 -31.01 -4.31 -1.46
CA HIS A 42 -31.75 -3.87 -0.28
C HIS A 42 -31.16 -2.60 0.38
N GLU A 43 -30.22 -1.92 -0.32
CA GLU A 43 -29.61 -0.65 0.10
C GLU A 43 -28.86 -0.70 1.45
N PHE A 44 -28.58 -1.88 1.99
CA PHE A 44 -27.79 -2.02 3.22
C PHE A 44 -26.35 -1.55 3.02
N VAL A 45 -25.78 -1.78 1.83
CA VAL A 45 -24.43 -1.34 1.48
C VAL A 45 -24.35 -0.97 0.00
N THR A 46 -23.48 -0.05 -0.34
CA THR A 46 -23.18 0.27 -1.73
C THR A 46 -22.18 -0.72 -2.32
N ARG A 47 -22.24 -0.96 -3.63
CA ARG A 47 -21.25 -1.78 -4.35
C ARG A 47 -19.81 -1.29 -4.14
N ARG A 48 -19.63 0.03 -4.00
CA ARG A 48 -18.33 0.65 -3.71
C ARG A 48 -17.81 0.32 -2.32
N GLN A 49 -18.67 0.28 -1.30
CA GLN A 49 -18.32 -0.15 0.07
C GLN A 49 -17.94 -1.63 0.11
N LEU A 50 -18.69 -2.51 -0.57
CA LEU A 50 -18.36 -3.94 -0.66
C LEU A 50 -17.01 -4.18 -1.34
N ASN A 51 -16.76 -3.54 -2.48
CA ASN A 51 -15.50 -3.67 -3.20
C ASN A 51 -14.31 -3.19 -2.35
N ARG A 52 -14.49 -2.12 -1.59
CA ARG A 52 -13.47 -1.61 -0.66
C ARG A 52 -13.20 -2.59 0.47
N LEU A 53 -14.25 -3.13 1.09
CA LEU A 53 -14.13 -4.13 2.15
C LEU A 53 -13.48 -5.42 1.66
N GLN A 54 -13.85 -5.90 0.50
CA GLN A 54 -13.28 -7.09 -0.10
C GLN A 54 -11.80 -6.90 -0.41
N SER A 55 -11.44 -5.75 -1.00
CA SER A 55 -10.04 -5.37 -1.23
C SER A 55 -9.24 -5.28 0.08
N ASP A 56 -9.82 -4.70 1.13
CA ASP A 56 -9.15 -4.59 2.43
C ASP A 56 -9.00 -5.94 3.13
N PHE A 57 -9.97 -6.85 2.96
CA PHE A 57 -9.91 -8.21 3.51
C PHE A 57 -8.91 -9.10 2.76
N ASP A 58 -8.95 -9.10 1.44
CA ASP A 58 -7.99 -9.84 0.62
C ASP A 58 -6.57 -9.34 0.90
N THR A 59 -6.43 -8.03 1.09
CA THR A 59 -5.18 -7.41 1.49
C THR A 59 -4.72 -7.87 2.87
N ARG A 60 -5.60 -7.94 3.88
CA ARG A 60 -5.27 -8.46 5.22
C ARG A 60 -4.92 -9.94 5.20
N LYS A 61 -5.69 -10.75 4.46
CA LYS A 61 -5.46 -12.19 4.34
C LYS A 61 -4.15 -12.52 3.62
N SER A 62 -3.75 -11.69 2.67
CA SER A 62 -2.52 -11.84 1.90
C SER A 62 -1.27 -11.41 2.67
N THR A 63 -1.39 -10.32 3.43
CA THR A 63 -0.26 -9.74 4.16
C THR A 63 0.07 -10.44 5.47
N GLN A 64 -0.86 -11.21 6.06
CA GLN A 64 -0.56 -12.07 7.21
C GLN A 64 0.42 -13.22 6.90
N ARG A 65 0.87 -13.38 5.64
CA ARG A 65 1.64 -14.52 5.15
C ARG A 65 3.02 -14.18 4.58
N ILE A 66 3.52 -12.97 4.74
CA ILE A 66 4.91 -12.68 4.33
C ILE A 66 5.82 -13.24 5.43
N GLN A 67 6.49 -14.35 5.13
CA GLN A 67 7.35 -15.04 6.10
C GLN A 67 8.47 -14.12 6.62
N GLY A 68 8.63 -14.07 7.96
CA GLY A 68 9.61 -13.22 8.63
C GLY A 68 9.18 -11.76 8.85
N TYR A 69 7.93 -11.41 8.47
CA TYR A 69 7.40 -10.07 8.65
C TYR A 69 5.99 -10.12 9.27
N ARG A 70 5.84 -9.49 10.43
CA ARG A 70 4.55 -9.33 11.08
C ARG A 70 3.93 -8.00 10.68
N ILE A 71 2.85 -8.04 9.90
CA ILE A 71 2.13 -6.85 9.46
C ILE A 71 1.45 -6.17 10.67
N ILE A 72 1.67 -4.86 10.82
CA ILE A 72 1.11 -4.05 11.91
C ILE A 72 -0.11 -3.28 11.41
N ARG A 73 0.03 -2.50 10.33
CA ARG A 73 -1.06 -1.72 9.75
C ARG A 73 -0.78 -1.30 8.32
N LYS A 74 -1.83 -0.96 7.59
CA LYS A 74 -1.73 -0.34 6.26
C LYS A 74 -1.26 1.11 6.39
N LEU A 75 -0.28 1.50 5.59
CA LEU A 75 0.21 2.88 5.47
C LEU A 75 -0.50 3.63 4.34
N GLY A 76 -0.73 2.95 3.22
CA GLY A 76 -1.39 3.53 2.07
C GLY A 76 -1.71 2.51 0.98
N ALA A 77 -2.53 2.91 0.01
CA ALA A 77 -2.79 2.14 -1.19
C ALA A 77 -2.71 3.07 -2.41
N GLY A 78 -1.92 2.67 -3.38
CA GLY A 78 -1.84 3.31 -4.70
C GLY A 78 -2.47 2.43 -5.78
N ALA A 79 -2.41 2.89 -7.02
CA ALA A 79 -2.92 2.15 -8.17
C ALA A 79 -2.18 0.82 -8.41
N MET A 80 -0.88 0.77 -8.11
CA MET A 80 0.03 -0.34 -8.43
C MET A 80 0.45 -1.18 -7.22
N ALA A 81 0.24 -0.70 -5.99
CA ALA A 81 0.65 -1.43 -4.79
C ALA A 81 -0.05 -0.93 -3.54
N THR A 82 -0.06 -1.77 -2.51
CA THR A 82 -0.42 -1.39 -1.14
C THR A 82 0.83 -1.43 -0.27
N VAL A 83 1.00 -0.40 0.57
CA VAL A 83 2.14 -0.29 1.50
C VAL A 83 1.67 -0.53 2.92
N PHE A 84 2.41 -1.35 3.65
CA PHE A 84 2.17 -1.72 5.04
C PHE A 84 3.35 -1.37 5.94
N LEU A 85 3.06 -0.97 7.16
CA LEU A 85 4.01 -1.03 8.26
C LEU A 85 4.06 -2.47 8.76
N ALA A 86 5.26 -3.02 8.89
CA ALA A 86 5.50 -4.34 9.43
C ALA A 86 6.70 -4.32 10.39
N GLN A 87 6.77 -5.33 11.24
CA GLN A 87 7.95 -5.67 12.03
C GLN A 87 8.72 -6.78 11.32
N GLN A 88 9.97 -6.55 10.98
CA GLN A 88 10.88 -7.59 10.55
C GLN A 88 11.31 -8.40 11.77
N GLU A 89 10.88 -9.66 11.87
CA GLU A 89 11.05 -10.47 13.09
C GLU A 89 12.51 -10.81 13.37
N SER A 90 13.31 -11.07 12.33
CA SER A 90 14.73 -11.47 12.47
C SER A 90 15.63 -10.37 13.03
N LEU A 91 15.30 -9.09 12.78
CA LEU A 91 16.11 -7.94 13.21
C LEU A 91 15.37 -7.03 14.19
N ASP A 92 14.15 -7.41 14.57
CA ASP A 92 13.25 -6.67 15.47
C ASP A 92 13.16 -5.16 15.14
N ARG A 93 12.98 -4.85 13.85
CA ARG A 93 12.90 -3.46 13.38
C ARG A 93 11.64 -3.19 12.57
N PRO A 94 11.09 -1.96 12.63
CA PRO A 94 9.99 -1.56 11.77
C PRO A 94 10.47 -1.40 10.33
N VAL A 95 9.65 -1.88 9.38
CA VAL A 95 9.89 -1.76 7.94
C VAL A 95 8.61 -1.37 7.21
N ALA A 96 8.73 -0.76 6.05
CA ALA A 96 7.63 -0.59 5.12
C ALA A 96 7.68 -1.71 4.07
N ILE A 97 6.54 -2.36 3.83
CA ILE A 97 6.43 -3.41 2.82
C ILE A 97 5.43 -2.99 1.76
N LYS A 98 5.91 -2.86 0.54
CA LYS A 98 5.11 -2.59 -0.65
C LYS A 98 4.73 -3.91 -1.30
N VAL A 99 3.44 -4.24 -1.32
CA VAL A 99 2.91 -5.50 -1.85
C VAL A 99 2.20 -5.24 -3.16
N LEU A 100 2.53 -6.00 -4.19
CA LEU A 100 1.86 -5.94 -5.47
C LEU A 100 0.49 -6.62 -5.41
N PRO A 101 -0.56 -6.02 -5.99
CA PRO A 101 -1.82 -6.69 -6.23
C PRO A 101 -1.66 -7.89 -7.17
N LYS A 102 -2.45 -8.95 -6.94
CA LYS A 102 -2.42 -10.18 -7.72
C LYS A 102 -2.50 -9.95 -9.23
N LYS A 103 -3.33 -9.02 -9.70
CA LYS A 103 -3.47 -8.66 -11.12
C LYS A 103 -2.16 -8.25 -11.82
N PHE A 104 -1.17 -7.75 -11.07
CA PHE A 104 0.14 -7.40 -11.60
C PHE A 104 1.14 -8.55 -11.48
N SER A 105 0.87 -9.53 -10.60
CA SER A 105 1.66 -10.74 -10.43
C SER A 105 1.52 -11.72 -11.59
N GLU A 106 0.50 -11.55 -12.43
CA GLU A 106 0.26 -12.36 -13.62
C GLU A 106 0.95 -11.80 -14.88
N ASN A 107 1.54 -10.61 -14.82
CA ASN A 107 2.25 -9.98 -15.93
C ASN A 107 3.77 -10.10 -15.74
N GLU A 108 4.40 -10.99 -16.50
CA GLU A 108 5.84 -11.29 -16.41
C GLU A 108 6.72 -10.06 -16.66
N ASP A 109 6.40 -9.22 -17.64
CA ASP A 109 7.15 -7.99 -17.95
C ASP A 109 7.10 -6.99 -16.78
N PHE A 110 5.97 -6.94 -16.08
CA PHE A 110 5.82 -6.08 -14.92
C PHE A 110 6.63 -6.62 -13.73
N LEU A 111 6.61 -7.93 -13.51
CA LEU A 111 7.40 -8.58 -12.46
C LEU A 111 8.89 -8.42 -12.70
N GLU A 112 9.36 -8.64 -13.92
CA GLU A 112 10.78 -8.47 -14.24
C GLU A 112 11.25 -7.03 -13.91
N ARG A 113 10.47 -6.03 -14.33
CA ARG A 113 10.72 -4.62 -14.01
C ARG A 113 10.74 -4.39 -12.50
N PHE A 114 9.74 -4.88 -11.78
CA PHE A 114 9.64 -4.74 -10.32
C PHE A 114 10.90 -5.28 -9.61
N TYR A 115 11.35 -6.49 -9.96
CA TYR A 115 12.55 -7.07 -9.38
C TYR A 115 13.85 -6.36 -9.80
N LYS A 116 13.94 -5.93 -11.05
CA LYS A 116 15.09 -5.18 -11.59
C LYS A 116 15.23 -3.85 -10.86
N GLU A 117 14.15 -3.13 -10.70
CA GLU A 117 14.12 -1.85 -10.00
C GLU A 117 14.40 -2.00 -8.50
N GLY A 118 13.83 -3.02 -7.85
CA GLY A 118 14.14 -3.33 -6.45
C GLY A 118 15.64 -3.61 -6.23
N ARG A 119 16.25 -4.42 -7.10
CA ARG A 119 17.70 -4.68 -7.05
C ARG A 119 18.54 -3.42 -7.35
N ALA A 120 18.06 -2.54 -8.22
CA ALA A 120 18.75 -1.28 -8.51
C ALA A 120 18.65 -0.32 -7.32
N ALA A 121 17.49 -0.17 -6.71
CA ALA A 121 17.28 0.64 -5.51
C ALA A 121 18.14 0.17 -4.32
N ALA A 122 18.35 -1.15 -4.17
CA ALA A 122 19.19 -1.72 -3.12
C ALA A 122 20.66 -1.30 -3.21
N LYS A 123 21.13 -0.85 -4.38
CA LYS A 123 22.50 -0.34 -4.58
C LYS A 123 22.68 1.12 -4.15
N LEU A 124 21.58 1.82 -3.89
CA LEU A 124 21.60 3.21 -3.46
C LEU A 124 21.62 3.25 -1.93
N ASN A 125 22.71 3.77 -1.38
CA ASN A 125 22.87 3.98 0.06
C ASN A 125 23.19 5.46 0.30
N ASP A 126 22.17 6.22 0.72
CA ASP A 126 22.28 7.66 0.96
C ASP A 126 21.26 8.05 2.06
N ALA A 127 21.64 8.98 2.93
CA ALA A 127 20.80 9.41 4.04
C ALA A 127 19.45 10.01 3.60
N ASN A 128 19.42 10.60 2.39
CA ASN A 128 18.23 11.23 1.83
C ASN A 128 17.47 10.32 0.82
N ILE A 129 17.76 9.03 0.80
CA ILE A 129 17.05 8.01 0.02
C ILE A 129 16.45 6.97 0.97
N VAL A 130 15.19 6.59 0.76
CA VAL A 130 14.57 5.46 1.47
C VAL A 130 15.32 4.19 1.09
N GLN A 131 15.95 3.56 2.09
CA GLN A 131 16.78 2.39 1.88
C GLN A 131 15.94 1.17 1.49
N ALA A 132 16.31 0.50 0.42
CA ALA A 132 15.77 -0.80 0.05
C ALA A 132 16.45 -1.90 0.88
N TYR A 133 15.65 -2.83 1.43
CA TYR A 133 16.17 -3.92 2.27
C TYR A 133 16.08 -5.28 1.59
N ASP A 134 14.92 -5.55 0.94
CA ASP A 134 14.67 -6.85 0.34
C ASP A 134 13.62 -6.76 -0.76
N VAL A 135 13.63 -7.71 -1.68
CA VAL A 135 12.58 -7.92 -2.68
C VAL A 135 12.33 -9.41 -2.81
N GLY A 136 11.09 -9.84 -2.69
CA GLY A 136 10.78 -11.26 -2.66
C GLY A 136 9.37 -11.62 -3.06
N GLN A 137 9.09 -12.91 -2.90
CA GLN A 137 7.78 -13.52 -3.14
C GLN A 137 7.37 -14.38 -1.94
N SER A 138 6.11 -14.30 -1.56
CA SER A 138 5.50 -15.17 -0.56
C SER A 138 4.15 -15.66 -1.07
N GLY A 139 4.06 -16.93 -1.45
CA GLY A 139 2.90 -17.45 -2.19
C GLY A 139 2.71 -16.73 -3.52
N GLU A 140 1.52 -16.18 -3.74
CA GLU A 140 1.18 -15.40 -4.95
C GLU A 140 1.53 -13.91 -4.86
N TYR A 141 2.13 -13.46 -3.74
CA TYR A 141 2.39 -12.04 -3.49
C TYR A 141 3.86 -11.71 -3.69
N HIS A 142 4.12 -10.73 -4.55
CA HIS A 142 5.42 -10.12 -4.71
C HIS A 142 5.50 -8.88 -3.84
N TYR A 143 6.61 -8.72 -3.13
CA TYR A 143 6.77 -7.64 -2.17
C TYR A 143 8.16 -7.01 -2.23
N PHE A 144 8.22 -5.77 -1.82
CA PHE A 144 9.43 -4.98 -1.68
C PHE A 144 9.49 -4.42 -0.26
N VAL A 145 10.58 -4.72 0.45
CA VAL A 145 10.82 -4.27 1.83
C VAL A 145 11.77 -3.09 1.82
N MET A 146 11.41 -2.04 2.52
CA MET A 146 12.17 -0.81 2.57
C MET A 146 12.13 -0.19 3.98
N GLU A 147 12.96 0.78 4.19
CA GLU A 147 12.99 1.60 5.39
C GLU A 147 11.60 2.18 5.69
N TYR A 148 11.16 2.03 6.94
CA TYR A 148 10.00 2.74 7.43
C TYR A 148 10.42 4.13 7.89
N VAL A 149 9.91 5.16 7.24
CA VAL A 149 10.14 6.55 7.63
C VAL A 149 8.98 7.00 8.52
N ASP A 150 9.26 7.18 9.81
CA ASP A 150 8.26 7.71 10.75
C ASP A 150 8.17 9.24 10.58
N GLY A 151 7.19 9.65 9.78
CA GLY A 151 7.03 11.05 9.41
C GLY A 151 5.83 11.28 8.51
N THR A 152 5.86 12.38 7.75
CA THR A 152 4.81 12.79 6.83
C THR A 152 5.38 13.01 5.43
N THR A 153 4.52 13.09 4.41
CA THR A 153 4.97 13.46 3.05
C THR A 153 4.93 14.98 2.87
N VAL A 154 5.74 15.49 1.95
CA VAL A 154 5.64 16.91 1.54
C VAL A 154 4.25 17.24 0.99
N HIS A 155 3.58 16.25 0.38
CA HIS A 155 2.19 16.40 -0.06
C HIS A 155 1.25 16.68 1.11
N ASP A 156 1.32 15.89 2.19
CA ASP A 156 0.46 16.06 3.35
C ASP A 156 0.72 17.41 4.03
N LEU A 157 1.99 17.80 4.10
CA LEU A 157 2.37 19.11 4.63
C LEU A 157 1.80 20.27 3.80
N ILE A 158 1.79 20.14 2.45
CA ILE A 158 1.17 21.12 1.56
C ILE A 158 -0.35 21.15 1.72
N VAL A 159 -0.98 19.99 1.89
CA VAL A 159 -2.45 19.91 2.13
C VAL A 159 -2.82 20.59 3.44
N GLU A 160 -2.04 20.39 4.49
CA GLU A 160 -2.26 20.98 5.82
C GLU A 160 -2.05 22.50 5.79
N LYS A 161 -0.89 22.95 5.31
CA LYS A 161 -0.48 24.37 5.33
C LYS A 161 -0.98 25.19 4.14
N LYS A 162 -1.53 24.56 3.09
CA LYS A 162 -1.92 25.11 1.80
C LYS A 162 -0.73 25.51 0.91
N LYS A 163 0.34 26.02 1.48
CA LYS A 163 1.60 26.35 0.81
C LYS A 163 2.77 26.25 1.79
N LEU A 164 3.95 26.07 1.26
CA LEU A 164 5.21 26.18 2.01
C LEU A 164 5.86 27.52 1.66
N THR A 165 6.48 28.15 2.65
CA THR A 165 7.34 29.31 2.43
C THR A 165 8.66 28.86 1.77
N GLU A 166 9.41 29.81 1.20
CA GLU A 166 10.73 29.54 0.64
C GLU A 166 11.69 28.99 1.72
N GLN A 167 11.61 29.51 2.93
CA GLN A 167 12.43 29.08 4.06
C GLN A 167 12.14 27.62 4.46
N GLU A 168 10.89 27.15 4.34
CA GLU A 168 10.52 25.77 4.60
C GLU A 168 10.86 24.85 3.42
N ALA A 169 10.62 25.28 2.19
CA ALA A 169 10.80 24.47 1.00
C ALA A 169 12.28 24.29 0.62
N SER A 170 13.11 25.34 0.75
CA SER A 170 14.51 25.34 0.31
C SER A 170 15.37 24.24 0.96
N PRO A 171 15.31 24.00 2.29
CA PRO A 171 16.04 22.88 2.92
C PRO A 171 15.58 21.51 2.42
N ILE A 172 14.28 21.33 2.13
CA ILE A 172 13.71 20.09 1.61
C ILE A 172 14.29 19.82 0.22
N ILE A 173 14.17 20.79 -0.69
CA ILE A 173 14.65 20.66 -2.07
C ILE A 173 16.15 20.42 -2.13
N ARG A 174 16.92 21.04 -1.24
CA ARG A 174 18.39 20.82 -1.16
C ARG A 174 18.71 19.35 -0.83
N GLN A 175 18.00 18.74 0.10
CA GLN A 175 18.19 17.33 0.46
C GLN A 175 17.75 16.40 -0.68
N VAL A 176 16.62 16.69 -1.33
CA VAL A 176 16.17 15.96 -2.52
C VAL A 176 17.19 16.03 -3.65
N ALA A 177 17.76 17.23 -3.91
CA ALA A 177 18.78 17.40 -4.94
C ALA A 177 20.06 16.57 -4.64
N LYS A 178 20.48 16.49 -3.38
CA LYS A 178 21.60 15.60 -2.97
C LYS A 178 21.28 14.13 -3.21
N ALA A 179 20.08 13.67 -2.83
CA ALA A 179 19.62 12.31 -3.10
C ALA A 179 19.63 11.98 -4.59
N LEU A 180 19.13 12.89 -5.41
CA LEU A 180 19.13 12.75 -6.88
C LEU A 180 20.54 12.75 -7.47
N GLN A 181 21.44 13.59 -6.97
CA GLN A 181 22.85 13.60 -7.39
C GLN A 181 23.50 12.24 -7.10
N HIS A 182 23.28 11.68 -5.90
CA HIS A 182 23.78 10.36 -5.53
C HIS A 182 23.24 9.25 -6.46
N ALA A 183 21.93 9.28 -6.76
CA ALA A 183 21.30 8.32 -7.66
C ALA A 183 21.84 8.44 -9.09
N HIS A 184 21.95 9.67 -9.63
CA HIS A 184 22.44 9.96 -10.98
C HIS A 184 23.89 9.52 -11.18
N GLN A 185 24.77 9.74 -10.20
CA GLN A 185 26.16 9.28 -10.24
C GLN A 185 26.27 7.75 -10.34
N ARG A 186 25.21 7.00 -9.97
CA ARG A 186 25.11 5.54 -10.08
C ARG A 186 24.28 5.08 -11.27
N GLY A 187 23.98 5.99 -12.20
CA GLY A 187 23.22 5.72 -13.42
C GLY A 187 21.71 5.52 -13.19
N PHE A 188 21.20 5.93 -12.02
CA PHE A 188 19.80 5.77 -11.66
C PHE A 188 19.03 7.10 -11.86
N ILE A 189 17.91 7.06 -12.60
CA ILE A 189 17.01 8.21 -12.80
C ILE A 189 15.68 7.89 -12.13
N HIS A 190 15.19 8.78 -11.26
CA HIS A 190 13.99 8.56 -10.47
C HIS A 190 12.69 8.54 -11.28
N ARG A 191 12.53 9.40 -12.26
CA ARG A 191 11.39 9.54 -13.20
C ARG A 191 10.05 10.00 -12.62
N ASP A 192 9.82 9.89 -11.29
CA ASP A 192 8.54 10.24 -10.63
C ASP A 192 8.76 11.12 -9.38
N ILE A 193 9.47 12.25 -9.55
CA ILE A 193 9.64 13.22 -8.46
C ILE A 193 8.34 14.00 -8.25
N LYS A 194 7.75 13.85 -7.05
CA LYS A 194 6.52 14.55 -6.66
C LYS A 194 6.43 14.64 -5.13
N PRO A 195 5.64 15.58 -4.58
CA PRO A 195 5.51 15.77 -3.12
C PRO A 195 5.11 14.52 -2.35
N LYS A 196 4.37 13.59 -2.95
CA LYS A 196 3.98 12.30 -2.33
C LYS A 196 5.16 11.34 -2.13
N ASN A 197 6.21 11.47 -2.94
CA ASN A 197 7.39 10.62 -2.90
C ASN A 197 8.54 11.26 -2.09
N ILE A 198 8.30 12.40 -1.46
CA ILE A 198 9.27 13.08 -0.59
C ILE A 198 8.73 12.99 0.83
N MET A 199 9.43 12.27 1.69
CA MET A 199 9.07 12.07 3.09
C MET A 199 9.93 12.98 3.99
N ILE A 200 9.34 13.45 5.07
CA ILE A 200 10.01 14.22 6.11
C ILE A 200 9.87 13.42 7.39
N ALA A 201 10.98 12.89 7.88
CA ALA A 201 11.03 12.14 9.13
C ALA A 201 10.84 13.09 10.33
N LYS A 202 10.45 12.56 11.49
CA LYS A 202 10.25 13.33 12.71
C LYS A 202 11.46 14.12 13.19
N ASN A 203 12.67 13.66 12.86
CA ASN A 203 13.93 14.35 13.14
C ASN A 203 14.28 15.46 12.13
N GLY A 204 13.43 15.70 11.10
CA GLY A 204 13.64 16.69 10.06
C GLY A 204 14.42 16.20 8.83
N ASP A 205 14.87 14.96 8.81
CA ASP A 205 15.55 14.39 7.64
C ASP A 205 14.54 14.19 6.49
N VAL A 206 14.95 14.56 5.30
CA VAL A 206 14.17 14.37 4.08
C VAL A 206 14.64 13.11 3.38
N LYS A 207 13.69 12.24 3.02
CA LYS A 207 13.96 11.00 2.32
C LYS A 207 13.13 10.87 1.04
N LEU A 208 13.80 10.61 -0.06
CA LEU A 208 13.19 10.34 -1.35
C LEU A 208 12.77 8.88 -1.44
N ALA A 209 11.47 8.63 -1.66
CA ALA A 209 10.86 7.31 -1.76
C ALA A 209 10.45 6.98 -3.21
N ASP A 210 10.07 5.73 -3.44
CA ASP A 210 9.53 5.22 -4.73
C ASP A 210 10.48 5.45 -5.93
N LEU A 211 11.74 5.11 -5.73
CA LEU A 211 12.77 5.15 -6.78
C LEU A 211 12.42 4.20 -7.93
N GLY A 212 11.87 4.75 -9.02
CA GLY A 212 11.82 4.07 -10.31
C GLY A 212 10.81 2.92 -10.48
N LEU A 213 9.81 2.77 -9.59
CA LEU A 213 8.72 1.79 -9.76
C LEU A 213 7.59 2.28 -10.68
N ALA A 214 7.87 3.25 -11.57
CA ALA A 214 6.94 3.78 -12.54
C ALA A 214 7.28 3.34 -13.98
#